data_fbc91e7ef05b940ccda82004570003f8
#
_entry.id   fbc91e7ef05b940ccda82004570003f8
#
_cell.length_a   1.000
_cell.length_b   1.000
_cell.length_c   1.000
_cell.angle_alpha   90.00
_cell.angle_beta   90.00
_cell.angle_gamma   90.00
#
_symmetry.space_group_name_H-M   'P 1'
#
loop_
_entity.id
_entity.type
_entity.pdbx_description
1 polymer ?
#
loop_
_entity_poly.entity_id
_entity_poly.type
_entity_poly.pdbx_seq_one_letter_code
_entity_poly.pdbx_strand_id
1 'polypeptide(L)'
;ADSASVRPAGVTKTAAGQTTHTHYPLTLENCGQKVTYRKAPERAVALGQNSAEILLLLGLQDRMAGTAFWPSQVLPQLADANAKVKLLTVEFPRLESILAEKPDFVAAAFPSLIGPNSKVAKREDFQKMDVPTYLAPGTCLASGTAKDVYGSRDQLWNPELLYREIDELSRIFDVPDRGQALIADLKASEAKVRALAAKGLVAGKTRP
;
A
#
# COMPACT_ATOMS: atom_id res chain seq x y z
N ALA A 1 -3.18 25.23 -24.60
CA ALA A 1 -3.91 24.87 -23.38
C ALA A 1 -2.95 24.10 -22.50
N ASP A 2 -2.30 24.80 -21.58
CA ASP A 2 -1.38 24.21 -20.61
C ASP A 2 -2.17 23.38 -19.62
N SER A 3 -2.05 22.08 -19.74
CA SER A 3 -2.40 21.17 -18.65
C SER A 3 -1.38 21.36 -17.54
N ALA A 4 -1.67 22.25 -16.60
CA ALA A 4 -0.92 22.35 -15.37
C ALA A 4 -1.04 21.00 -14.65
N SER A 5 0.04 20.21 -14.69
CA SER A 5 0.18 19.02 -13.87
C SER A 5 0.15 19.44 -12.42
N VAL A 6 -0.98 19.22 -11.77
CA VAL A 6 -1.13 19.49 -10.32
C VAL A 6 -0.22 18.52 -9.58
N ARG A 7 0.85 19.03 -9.04
CA ARG A 7 1.75 18.25 -8.17
C ARG A 7 1.03 17.85 -6.90
N PRO A 8 1.16 16.61 -6.47
CA PRO A 8 0.66 16.23 -5.16
C PRO A 8 1.34 17.08 -4.08
N ALA A 9 0.50 17.60 -3.17
CA ALA A 9 1.01 18.34 -2.02
C ALA A 9 1.99 17.46 -1.21
N GLY A 10 3.03 18.08 -0.69
CA GLY A 10 4.01 17.40 0.15
C GLY A 10 5.24 16.82 -0.58
N VAL A 11 5.40 17.10 -1.88
CA VAL A 11 6.60 16.69 -2.62
C VAL A 11 7.30 17.92 -3.19
N THR A 12 8.58 18.06 -2.92
CA THR A 12 9.44 19.07 -3.57
C THR A 12 10.33 18.44 -4.60
N LYS A 13 10.35 19.03 -5.79
CA LYS A 13 11.29 18.66 -6.83
C LYS A 13 12.53 19.55 -6.70
N THR A 14 13.66 18.92 -6.47
CA THR A 14 14.96 19.57 -6.54
C THR A 14 15.43 19.66 -7.99
N ALA A 15 16.52 20.41 -8.23
CA ALA A 15 17.04 20.67 -9.59
C ALA A 15 17.26 19.38 -10.40
N ALA A 16 17.27 19.51 -11.74
CA ALA A 16 17.38 18.38 -12.66
C ALA A 16 18.52 17.42 -12.31
N GLY A 17 18.19 16.15 -12.13
CA GLY A 17 19.14 15.09 -11.75
C GLY A 17 19.19 14.77 -10.26
N GLN A 18 18.47 15.49 -9.41
CA GLN A 18 18.37 15.18 -7.97
C GLN A 18 17.10 14.43 -7.63
N THR A 19 17.19 13.56 -6.60
CA THR A 19 16.07 12.80 -6.07
C THR A 19 15.01 13.73 -5.48
N THR A 20 13.76 13.44 -5.74
CA THR A 20 12.63 14.15 -5.13
C THR A 20 12.43 13.65 -3.71
N HIS A 21 12.19 14.56 -2.77
CA HIS A 21 11.95 14.25 -1.37
C HIS A 21 10.60 14.70 -0.89
N THR A 22 10.09 14.03 0.14
CA THR A 22 8.84 14.39 0.79
C THR A 22 9.07 15.50 1.81
N HIS A 23 8.14 16.45 1.88
CA HIS A 23 8.08 17.44 2.95
C HIS A 23 7.33 16.87 4.15
N TYR A 24 8.01 16.78 5.29
CA TYR A 24 7.37 16.38 6.55
C TYR A 24 7.11 17.62 7.43
N PRO A 25 6.03 17.62 8.24
CA PRO A 25 5.03 16.55 8.36
C PRO A 25 4.16 16.46 7.11
N LEU A 26 3.87 15.23 6.70
CA LEU A 26 2.95 14.95 5.60
C LEU A 26 1.60 14.54 6.18
N THR A 27 0.54 15.26 5.86
CA THR A 27 -0.82 14.91 6.27
C THR A 27 -1.60 14.43 5.05
N LEU A 28 -2.17 13.25 5.18
CA LEU A 28 -3.02 12.63 4.14
C LEU A 28 -4.39 12.33 4.71
N GLU A 29 -5.40 12.43 3.87
CA GLU A 29 -6.71 11.88 4.16
C GLU A 29 -6.73 10.42 3.72
N ASN A 30 -6.92 9.51 4.68
CA ASN A 30 -6.87 8.08 4.43
C ASN A 30 -8.09 7.40 5.04
N CYS A 31 -8.98 6.92 4.18
CA CYS A 31 -10.19 6.22 4.60
C CYS A 31 -11.03 7.00 5.62
N GLY A 32 -11.23 8.29 5.35
CA GLY A 32 -12.04 9.19 6.17
C GLY A 32 -11.33 9.75 7.40
N GLN A 33 -10.05 9.49 7.57
CA GLN A 33 -9.24 10.02 8.67
C GLN A 33 -8.07 10.83 8.14
N LYS A 34 -7.79 11.95 8.81
CA LYS A 34 -6.55 12.70 8.57
C LYS A 34 -5.43 12.08 9.39
N VAL A 35 -4.38 11.64 8.71
CA VAL A 35 -3.22 11.03 9.34
C VAL A 35 -1.98 11.85 9.01
N THR A 36 -1.22 12.18 10.03
CA THR A 36 0.02 12.94 9.88
C THR A 36 1.23 12.02 10.07
N TYR A 37 2.10 12.04 9.07
CA TYR A 37 3.34 11.29 9.06
C TYR A 37 4.48 12.28 9.25
N ARG A 38 5.21 12.15 10.37
CA ARG A 38 6.24 13.15 10.77
C ARG A 38 7.60 12.86 10.17
N LYS A 39 7.84 11.62 9.78
CA LYS A 39 9.10 11.16 9.19
C LYS A 39 8.85 9.90 8.37
N ALA A 40 9.81 9.56 7.52
CA ALA A 40 9.80 8.28 6.82
C ALA A 40 9.88 7.13 7.83
N PRO A 41 9.00 6.11 7.72
CA PRO A 41 9.07 4.96 8.61
C PRO A 41 10.37 4.18 8.46
N GLU A 42 10.87 3.68 9.59
CA GLU A 42 12.06 2.83 9.66
C GLU A 42 11.73 1.41 10.10
N ARG A 43 10.59 1.21 10.77
CA ARG A 43 10.12 -0.07 11.27
C ARG A 43 8.65 -0.28 10.95
N ALA A 44 8.34 -0.44 9.68
CA ALA A 44 6.98 -0.64 9.22
C ALA A 44 6.54 -2.08 9.42
N VAL A 45 5.30 -2.28 9.86
CA VAL A 45 4.61 -3.56 9.81
C VAL A 45 3.54 -3.50 8.74
N ALA A 46 3.54 -4.45 7.83
CA ALA A 46 2.53 -4.57 6.77
C ALA A 46 1.58 -5.72 7.10
N LEU A 47 0.32 -5.39 7.27
CA LEU A 47 -0.75 -6.33 7.55
C LEU A 47 -1.52 -6.62 6.26
N GLY A 48 -1.39 -7.84 5.78
CA GLY A 48 -1.95 -8.27 4.50
C GLY A 48 -0.92 -8.31 3.39
N GLN A 49 -1.00 -9.35 2.59
CA GLN A 49 -0.04 -9.61 1.52
C GLN A 49 0.07 -8.47 0.52
N ASN A 50 -1.07 -7.86 0.12
CA ASN A 50 -1.06 -6.78 -0.87
C ASN A 50 -0.27 -5.57 -0.38
N SER A 51 -0.45 -5.16 0.88
CA SER A 51 0.31 -4.06 1.46
C SER A 51 1.80 -4.38 1.54
N ALA A 52 2.14 -5.60 1.97
CA ALA A 52 3.52 -6.05 2.03
C ALA A 52 4.17 -6.05 0.64
N GLU A 53 3.48 -6.56 -0.37
CA GLU A 53 4.04 -6.64 -1.73
C GLU A 53 4.26 -5.26 -2.35
N ILE A 54 3.40 -4.27 -2.07
CA ILE A 54 3.63 -2.89 -2.53
C ILE A 54 4.91 -2.33 -1.92
N LEU A 55 5.11 -2.50 -0.61
CA LEU A 55 6.33 -2.02 0.05
C LEU A 55 7.58 -2.72 -0.52
N LEU A 56 7.49 -4.01 -0.80
CA LEU A 56 8.59 -4.76 -1.42
C LEU A 56 8.86 -4.29 -2.85
N LEU A 57 7.81 -4.02 -3.63
CA LEU A 57 7.95 -3.46 -4.99
C LEU A 57 8.61 -2.07 -4.97
N LEU A 58 8.41 -1.31 -3.91
CA LEU A 58 9.08 -0.01 -3.70
C LEU A 58 10.51 -0.17 -3.16
N GLY A 59 11.00 -1.39 -2.94
CA GLY A 59 12.35 -1.66 -2.45
C GLY A 59 12.56 -1.30 -0.98
N LEU A 60 11.50 -1.41 -0.15
CA LEU A 60 11.51 -0.96 1.23
C LEU A 60 11.74 -2.08 2.26
N GLN A 61 12.24 -3.25 1.83
CA GLN A 61 12.45 -4.39 2.72
C GLN A 61 13.31 -4.08 3.94
N ASP A 62 14.27 -3.18 3.82
CA ASP A 62 15.14 -2.80 4.93
C ASP A 62 14.45 -1.89 5.97
N ARG A 63 13.26 -1.40 5.63
CA ARG A 63 12.43 -0.56 6.51
C ARG A 63 11.20 -1.28 7.03
N MET A 64 11.13 -2.59 6.83
CA MET A 64 10.02 -3.42 7.26
C MET A 64 10.43 -4.25 8.47
N ALA A 65 9.72 -4.08 9.59
CA ALA A 65 9.95 -4.86 10.80
C ALA A 65 9.22 -6.20 10.77
N GLY A 66 8.16 -6.31 9.98
CA GLY A 66 7.42 -7.56 9.86
C GLY A 66 6.22 -7.47 8.94
N THR A 67 5.71 -8.63 8.58
CA THR A 67 4.48 -8.78 7.80
C THR A 67 3.59 -9.84 8.44
N ALA A 68 2.30 -9.79 8.13
CA ALA A 68 1.33 -10.81 8.56
C ALA A 68 0.18 -10.93 7.56
N PHE A 69 -0.55 -12.02 7.64
CA PHE A 69 -1.70 -12.33 6.80
C PHE A 69 -1.32 -12.52 5.33
N TRP A 70 -0.80 -13.71 5.04
CA TRP A 70 -0.35 -14.12 3.71
C TRP A 70 -1.19 -15.30 3.20
N PRO A 71 -2.32 -15.07 2.50
CA PRO A 71 -3.18 -16.16 2.00
C PRO A 71 -2.58 -16.93 0.82
N SER A 72 -1.57 -16.41 0.15
CA SER A 72 -0.95 -17.05 -1.01
C SER A 72 0.55 -16.85 -1.04
N GLN A 73 1.22 -17.41 -2.05
CA GLN A 73 2.66 -17.25 -2.20
C GLN A 73 3.02 -15.83 -2.65
N VAL A 74 4.19 -15.37 -2.23
CA VAL A 74 4.74 -14.08 -2.67
C VAL A 74 5.00 -14.11 -4.19
N LEU A 75 4.88 -12.94 -4.83
CA LEU A 75 5.27 -12.77 -6.22
C LEU A 75 6.72 -13.23 -6.42
N PRO A 76 7.03 -14.04 -7.45
CA PRO A 76 8.37 -14.59 -7.63
C PRO A 76 9.50 -13.57 -7.64
N GLN A 77 9.26 -12.40 -8.25
CA GLN A 77 10.24 -11.30 -8.31
C GLN A 77 10.52 -10.66 -6.95
N LEU A 78 9.67 -10.89 -5.95
CA LEU A 78 9.80 -10.34 -4.60
C LEU A 78 10.32 -11.36 -3.57
N ALA A 79 10.55 -12.59 -3.97
CA ALA A 79 10.89 -13.68 -3.05
C ALA A 79 12.15 -13.39 -2.24
N ASP A 80 13.21 -12.88 -2.88
CA ASP A 80 14.48 -12.59 -2.22
C ASP A 80 14.35 -11.43 -1.22
N ALA A 81 13.66 -10.37 -1.61
CA ALA A 81 13.41 -9.23 -0.73
C ALA A 81 12.52 -9.64 0.45
N ASN A 82 11.46 -10.41 0.18
CA ASN A 82 10.55 -10.89 1.22
C ASN A 82 11.24 -11.81 2.24
N ALA A 83 12.22 -12.60 1.80
CA ALA A 83 12.97 -13.48 2.69
C ALA A 83 13.74 -12.72 3.77
N LYS A 84 14.02 -11.42 3.56
CA LYS A 84 14.70 -10.56 4.53
C LYS A 84 13.76 -9.96 5.57
N VAL A 85 12.44 -10.10 5.38
CA VAL A 85 11.44 -9.50 6.26
C VAL A 85 10.82 -10.60 7.12
N LYS A 86 10.72 -10.33 8.42
CA LYS A 86 10.13 -11.27 9.37
C LYS A 86 8.64 -11.48 9.07
N LEU A 87 8.23 -12.72 8.93
CA LEU A 87 6.82 -13.09 8.86
C LEU A 87 6.32 -13.38 10.27
N LEU A 88 5.35 -12.58 10.76
CA LEU A 88 4.77 -12.76 12.08
C LEU A 88 3.84 -13.99 12.10
N THR A 89 2.95 -14.07 11.12
CA THR A 89 2.06 -15.20 10.92
C THR A 89 1.42 -15.13 9.53
N VAL A 90 1.06 -16.27 8.98
CA VAL A 90 0.29 -16.32 7.70
C VAL A 90 -1.19 -16.02 7.93
N GLU A 91 -1.65 -16.09 9.17
CA GLU A 91 -3.02 -15.85 9.57
C GLU A 91 -3.21 -14.41 10.11
N PHE A 92 -4.36 -14.12 10.70
CA PHE A 92 -4.58 -12.85 11.40
C PHE A 92 -3.65 -12.76 12.62
N PRO A 93 -2.84 -11.71 12.72
CA PRO A 93 -1.93 -11.56 13.85
C PRO A 93 -2.67 -11.10 15.10
N ARG A 94 -2.02 -11.28 16.26
CA ARG A 94 -2.45 -10.63 17.49
C ARG A 94 -1.82 -9.26 17.60
N LEU A 95 -2.53 -8.33 18.23
CA LEU A 95 -2.01 -6.98 18.48
C LEU A 95 -0.66 -7.00 19.21
N GLU A 96 -0.53 -7.87 20.20
CA GLU A 96 0.70 -8.02 20.97
C GLU A 96 1.89 -8.41 20.11
N SER A 97 1.68 -9.27 19.12
CA SER A 97 2.73 -9.70 18.19
C SER A 97 3.18 -8.56 17.28
N ILE A 98 2.25 -7.69 16.90
CA ILE A 98 2.55 -6.49 16.11
C ILE A 98 3.37 -5.51 16.98
N LEU A 99 2.90 -5.23 18.18
CA LEU A 99 3.55 -4.28 19.09
C LEU A 99 4.92 -4.74 19.56
N ALA A 100 5.16 -6.05 19.63
CA ALA A 100 6.45 -6.62 19.98
C ALA A 100 7.54 -6.24 18.97
N GLU A 101 7.18 -5.94 17.74
CA GLU A 101 8.11 -5.49 16.70
C GLU A 101 8.45 -3.99 16.82
N LYS A 102 7.84 -3.28 17.75
CA LYS A 102 8.02 -1.83 17.97
C LYS A 102 7.88 -1.04 16.67
N PRO A 103 6.73 -1.15 15.99
CA PRO A 103 6.54 -0.46 14.72
C PRO A 103 6.44 1.05 14.90
N ASP A 104 6.92 1.79 13.93
CA ASP A 104 6.69 3.23 13.80
C ASP A 104 5.68 3.56 12.69
N PHE A 105 5.14 2.54 12.05
CA PHE A 105 4.12 2.66 11.01
C PHE A 105 3.46 1.30 10.77
N VAL A 106 2.16 1.31 10.52
CA VAL A 106 1.40 0.11 10.17
C VAL A 106 0.59 0.36 8.91
N ALA A 107 0.85 -0.42 7.87
CA ALA A 107 0.02 -0.47 6.68
C ALA A 107 -0.89 -1.69 6.73
N ALA A 108 -2.14 -1.55 6.30
CA ALA A 108 -3.08 -2.64 6.25
C ALA A 108 -3.80 -2.72 4.90
N ALA A 109 -3.97 -3.93 4.41
CA ALA A 109 -4.62 -4.19 3.13
C ALA A 109 -6.16 -4.20 3.22
N PHE A 110 -6.72 -4.45 4.40
CA PHE A 110 -8.16 -4.62 4.58
C PHE A 110 -8.67 -4.00 5.88
N PRO A 111 -9.93 -3.51 5.89
CA PRO A 111 -10.56 -3.00 7.12
C PRO A 111 -10.64 -4.04 8.24
N SER A 112 -10.68 -5.32 7.92
CA SER A 112 -10.68 -6.39 8.91
C SER A 112 -9.43 -6.43 9.79
N LEU A 113 -8.36 -5.74 9.39
CA LEU A 113 -7.08 -5.72 10.10
C LEU A 113 -6.96 -4.55 11.06
N ILE A 114 -7.46 -3.37 10.70
CA ILE A 114 -7.35 -2.16 11.54
C ILE A 114 -8.60 -1.29 11.57
N GLY A 115 -9.69 -1.73 10.95
CA GLY A 115 -10.94 -0.99 10.92
C GLY A 115 -11.74 -1.08 12.23
N PRO A 116 -12.89 -0.37 12.30
CA PRO A 116 -13.70 -0.32 13.53
C PRO A 116 -14.20 -1.68 14.02
N ASN A 117 -14.41 -2.61 13.10
CA ASN A 117 -14.90 -3.97 13.39
C ASN A 117 -13.79 -5.02 13.34
N SER A 118 -12.53 -4.60 13.35
CA SER A 118 -11.40 -5.51 13.30
C SER A 118 -11.31 -6.34 14.58
N LYS A 119 -10.95 -7.62 14.43
CA LYS A 119 -10.62 -8.50 15.53
C LYS A 119 -9.13 -8.48 15.90
N VAL A 120 -8.32 -7.81 15.09
CA VAL A 120 -6.87 -7.69 15.30
C VAL A 120 -6.55 -6.46 16.13
N ALA A 121 -6.87 -5.28 15.60
CA ALA A 121 -6.62 -4.00 16.22
C ALA A 121 -7.48 -2.94 15.56
N LYS A 122 -7.54 -1.76 16.18
CA LYS A 122 -8.18 -0.57 15.61
C LYS A 122 -7.11 0.48 15.36
N ARG A 123 -7.37 1.40 14.43
CA ARG A 123 -6.44 2.50 14.15
C ARG A 123 -6.13 3.31 15.40
N GLU A 124 -7.12 3.50 16.28
CA GLU A 124 -6.98 4.22 17.55
C GLU A 124 -5.96 3.55 18.49
N ASP A 125 -5.86 2.23 18.46
CA ASP A 125 -4.89 1.50 19.28
C ASP A 125 -3.45 1.90 18.94
N PHE A 126 -3.17 2.13 17.66
CA PHE A 126 -1.87 2.58 17.18
C PHE A 126 -1.68 4.09 17.39
N GLN A 127 -2.73 4.88 17.18
CA GLN A 127 -2.68 6.34 17.37
C GLN A 127 -2.32 6.71 18.81
N LYS A 128 -2.83 5.97 19.80
CA LYS A 128 -2.50 6.16 21.21
C LYS A 128 -1.02 5.96 21.53
N MET A 129 -0.31 5.25 20.66
CA MET A 129 1.12 4.95 20.80
C MET A 129 1.97 5.76 19.83
N ASP A 130 1.41 6.79 19.20
CA ASP A 130 2.07 7.60 18.18
C ASP A 130 2.55 6.79 16.98
N VAL A 131 1.83 5.72 16.63
CA VAL A 131 2.10 4.89 15.46
C VAL A 131 1.08 5.25 14.38
N PRO A 132 1.46 5.98 13.32
CA PRO A 132 0.57 6.28 12.23
C PRO A 132 0.24 5.04 11.42
N THR A 133 -0.96 5.01 10.87
CA THR A 133 -1.48 3.88 10.11
C THR A 133 -1.86 4.31 8.69
N TYR A 134 -1.94 3.33 7.81
CA TYR A 134 -2.40 3.53 6.44
C TYR A 134 -3.26 2.34 6.03
N LEU A 135 -4.49 2.58 5.62
CA LEU A 135 -5.39 1.56 5.11
C LEU A 135 -5.49 1.69 3.58
N ALA A 136 -5.42 0.59 2.88
CA ALA A 136 -5.50 0.57 1.41
C ALA A 136 -6.79 1.26 0.92
N PRO A 137 -6.69 2.32 0.11
CA PRO A 137 -7.87 3.10 -0.32
C PRO A 137 -8.90 2.27 -1.08
N GLY A 138 -8.44 1.29 -1.85
CA GLY A 138 -9.34 0.41 -2.61
C GLY A 138 -10.30 -0.40 -1.77
N THR A 139 -9.96 -0.62 -0.50
CA THR A 139 -10.80 -1.43 0.40
C THR A 139 -11.75 -0.60 1.25
N CYS A 140 -11.44 0.66 1.53
CA CYS A 140 -12.29 1.51 2.35
C CYS A 140 -13.34 2.29 1.55
N LEU A 141 -13.06 2.62 0.30
CA LEU A 141 -14.01 3.30 -0.57
C LEU A 141 -15.06 2.36 -1.16
N ALA A 142 -14.80 1.07 -1.09
CA ALA A 142 -15.64 0.04 -1.71
C ALA A 142 -16.86 -0.34 -0.90
N SER A 143 -16.98 0.00 0.38
CA SER A 143 -18.08 -0.54 1.15
C SER A 143 -18.57 0.38 2.24
N GLY A 144 -19.85 0.63 2.21
CA GLY A 144 -20.59 1.02 3.40
C GLY A 144 -20.79 -0.14 4.39
N THR A 145 -20.30 -1.35 4.11
CA THR A 145 -20.45 -2.52 4.97
C THR A 145 -19.17 -3.35 4.97
N ALA A 146 -18.45 -3.30 6.06
CA ALA A 146 -17.22 -4.07 6.27
C ALA A 146 -17.51 -5.56 6.58
N LYS A 147 -18.34 -6.21 5.78
CA LYS A 147 -18.67 -7.62 5.99
C LYS A 147 -17.73 -8.58 5.25
N ASP A 148 -16.93 -8.06 4.34
CA ASP A 148 -16.04 -8.89 3.55
C ASP A 148 -14.60 -8.72 4.02
N VAL A 149 -13.98 -9.81 4.42
CA VAL A 149 -12.57 -9.85 4.86
C VAL A 149 -11.62 -9.37 3.77
N TYR A 150 -12.01 -9.52 2.51
CA TYR A 150 -11.20 -9.18 1.34
C TYR A 150 -11.63 -7.88 0.65
N GLY A 151 -12.50 -7.09 1.27
CA GLY A 151 -13.12 -5.92 0.65
C GLY A 151 -14.36 -6.29 -0.16
N SER A 152 -15.09 -5.29 -0.67
CA SER A 152 -16.31 -5.54 -1.42
C SER A 152 -16.02 -6.12 -2.81
N ARG A 153 -16.59 -7.26 -3.11
CA ARG A 153 -16.55 -7.87 -4.44
C ARG A 153 -17.39 -7.12 -5.49
N ASP A 154 -18.24 -6.20 -5.03
CA ASP A 154 -19.10 -5.41 -5.91
C ASP A 154 -18.33 -4.29 -6.62
N GLN A 155 -17.11 -3.98 -6.17
CA GLN A 155 -16.23 -3.09 -6.90
C GLN A 155 -15.28 -3.88 -7.77
N LEU A 156 -15.44 -3.70 -9.05
CA LEU A 156 -14.46 -4.11 -10.03
C LEU A 156 -13.10 -3.49 -9.66
N TRP A 157 -12.05 -4.25 -9.91
CA TRP A 157 -10.68 -3.79 -9.72
C TRP A 157 -10.48 -2.40 -10.34
N ASN A 158 -10.08 -1.44 -9.51
CA ASN A 158 -9.87 -0.06 -9.93
C ASN A 158 -8.36 0.27 -9.85
N PRO A 159 -7.68 0.34 -10.99
CA PRO A 159 -6.25 0.62 -11.00
C PRO A 159 -5.89 2.00 -10.45
N GLU A 160 -6.80 2.98 -10.55
CA GLU A 160 -6.54 4.32 -10.02
C GLU A 160 -6.37 4.31 -8.50
N LEU A 161 -7.11 3.46 -7.79
CA LEU A 161 -6.97 3.32 -6.33
C LEU A 161 -5.65 2.63 -5.96
N LEU A 162 -5.17 1.69 -6.78
CA LEU A 162 -3.85 1.10 -6.61
C LEU A 162 -2.74 2.13 -6.84
N TYR A 163 -2.85 2.93 -7.88
CA TYR A 163 -1.87 3.99 -8.17
C TYR A 163 -1.83 5.03 -7.05
N ARG A 164 -2.99 5.37 -6.49
CA ARG A 164 -3.08 6.24 -5.33
C ARG A 164 -2.35 5.66 -4.12
N GLU A 165 -2.56 4.37 -3.86
CA GLU A 165 -1.88 3.68 -2.74
C GLU A 165 -0.37 3.69 -2.92
N ILE A 166 0.12 3.39 -4.12
CA ILE A 166 1.56 3.42 -4.43
C ILE A 166 2.12 4.83 -4.28
N ASP A 167 1.43 5.84 -4.81
CA ASP A 167 1.84 7.23 -4.70
C ASP A 167 1.93 7.67 -3.24
N GLU A 168 0.88 7.44 -2.46
CA GLU A 168 0.82 7.85 -1.07
C GLU A 168 1.85 7.13 -0.20
N LEU A 169 1.99 5.81 -0.34
CA LEU A 169 3.00 5.05 0.39
C LEU A 169 4.42 5.50 0.02
N SER A 170 4.68 5.75 -1.25
CA SER A 170 6.00 6.23 -1.68
C SER A 170 6.34 7.59 -1.09
N ARG A 171 5.35 8.47 -0.94
CA ARG A 171 5.54 9.77 -0.29
C ARG A 171 5.74 9.63 1.22
N ILE A 172 4.99 8.74 1.87
CA ILE A 172 5.15 8.46 3.31
C ILE A 172 6.57 7.99 3.62
N PHE A 173 7.15 7.15 2.76
CA PHE A 173 8.48 6.56 2.94
C PHE A 173 9.63 7.39 2.35
N ASP A 174 9.35 8.57 1.83
CA ASP A 174 10.34 9.46 1.19
C ASP A 174 11.02 8.83 -0.04
N VAL A 175 10.25 8.07 -0.81
CA VAL A 175 10.71 7.49 -2.07
C VAL A 175 9.72 7.79 -3.23
N PRO A 176 9.30 9.07 -3.41
CA PRO A 176 8.27 9.40 -4.39
C PRO A 176 8.66 9.05 -5.82
N ASP A 177 9.94 9.11 -6.16
CA ASP A 177 10.42 8.77 -7.51
C ASP A 177 10.24 7.28 -7.80
N ARG A 178 10.45 6.41 -6.81
CA ARG A 178 10.19 4.97 -6.95
C ARG A 178 8.72 4.70 -7.15
N GLY A 179 7.85 5.44 -6.47
CA GLY A 179 6.39 5.35 -6.64
C GLY A 179 5.97 5.71 -8.05
N GLN A 180 6.47 6.81 -8.60
CA GLN A 180 6.16 7.22 -9.97
C GLN A 180 6.66 6.21 -11.00
N ALA A 181 7.86 5.66 -10.82
CA ALA A 181 8.39 4.64 -11.70
C ALA A 181 7.53 3.36 -11.67
N LEU A 182 7.13 2.91 -10.50
CA LEU A 182 6.27 1.73 -10.36
C LEU A 182 4.90 1.95 -11.01
N ILE A 183 4.29 3.11 -10.80
CA ILE A 183 3.01 3.46 -11.44
C ILE A 183 3.15 3.46 -12.97
N ALA A 184 4.23 4.04 -13.50
CA ALA A 184 4.49 4.05 -14.93
C ALA A 184 4.62 2.64 -15.50
N ASP A 185 5.34 1.76 -14.82
CA ASP A 185 5.50 0.36 -15.21
C ASP A 185 4.16 -0.39 -15.23
N LEU A 186 3.33 -0.19 -14.21
CA LEU A 186 2.01 -0.81 -14.14
C LEU A 186 1.07 -0.30 -15.22
N LYS A 187 1.10 1.00 -15.53
CA LYS A 187 0.30 1.58 -16.62
C LYS A 187 0.74 1.03 -17.97
N ALA A 188 2.03 0.87 -18.20
CA ALA A 188 2.57 0.29 -19.43
C ALA A 188 2.12 -1.18 -19.59
N SER A 189 2.15 -1.97 -18.51
CA SER A 189 1.68 -3.35 -18.51
C SER A 189 0.18 -3.45 -18.77
N GLU A 190 -0.63 -2.57 -18.17
CA GLU A 190 -2.07 -2.49 -18.42
C GLU A 190 -2.38 -2.16 -19.88
N ALA A 191 -1.71 -1.18 -20.47
CA ALA A 191 -1.87 -0.83 -21.87
C ALA A 191 -1.52 -1.98 -22.80
N LYS A 192 -0.46 -2.73 -22.47
CA LYS A 192 -0.04 -3.92 -23.22
C LYS A 192 -1.10 -5.03 -23.18
N VAL A 193 -1.67 -5.29 -22.02
CA VAL A 193 -2.75 -6.28 -21.84
C VAL A 193 -3.99 -5.89 -22.64
N ARG A 194 -4.38 -4.60 -22.58
CA ARG A 194 -5.52 -4.09 -23.38
C ARG A 194 -5.30 -4.22 -24.89
N ALA A 195 -4.09 -3.95 -25.36
CA ALA A 195 -3.74 -4.10 -26.76
C ALA A 195 -3.83 -5.56 -27.21
N LEU A 196 -3.38 -6.50 -26.40
CA LEU A 196 -3.49 -7.95 -26.67
C LEU A 196 -4.95 -8.41 -26.66
N ALA A 197 -5.75 -7.93 -25.73
CA ALA A 197 -7.18 -8.23 -25.67
C ALA A 197 -7.92 -7.72 -26.92
N ALA A 198 -7.59 -6.50 -27.38
CA ALA A 198 -8.17 -5.92 -28.60
C ALA A 198 -7.83 -6.73 -29.86
N LYS A 199 -6.69 -7.42 -29.86
CA LYS A 199 -6.30 -8.33 -30.95
C LYS A 199 -6.91 -9.73 -30.83
N GLY A 200 -7.74 -9.99 -29.82
CA GLY A 200 -8.35 -11.30 -29.59
C GLY A 200 -7.42 -12.35 -29.05
N LEU A 201 -6.18 -12.02 -28.71
CA LEU A 201 -5.16 -12.99 -28.25
C LEU A 201 -5.36 -13.48 -26.81
N VAL A 202 -6.17 -12.76 -26.02
CA VAL A 202 -6.47 -13.08 -24.62
C VAL A 202 -7.90 -13.54 -24.45
N ALA A 203 -8.82 -13.13 -25.31
CA ALA A 203 -10.27 -13.33 -25.18
C ALA A 203 -10.70 -14.82 -25.19
N GLY A 204 -9.92 -15.71 -25.79
CA GLY A 204 -10.23 -17.15 -25.85
C GLY A 204 -9.84 -17.96 -24.61
N LYS A 205 -9.16 -17.34 -23.63
CA LYS A 205 -8.60 -18.05 -22.46
C LYS A 205 -9.36 -17.82 -21.15
N THR A 206 -10.40 -17.01 -21.18
CA THR A 206 -11.10 -16.54 -19.97
C THR A 206 -12.48 -17.18 -19.74
N ARG A 207 -12.81 -18.23 -20.47
CA ARG A 207 -14.05 -18.97 -20.22
C ARG A 207 -13.76 -20.37 -19.72
N PRO A 208 -14.40 -20.78 -18.63
CA PRO A 208 -14.45 -22.19 -18.26
C PRO A 208 -15.20 -22.98 -19.32
#